data_94b95c870a95d8d5c971049b337bb9fd
#
_entry.id   94b95c870a95d8d5c971049b337bb9fd
#
_cell.length_a   1.000
_cell.length_b   1.000
_cell.length_c   1.000
_cell.angle_alpha   90.00
_cell.angle_beta   90.00
_cell.angle_gamma   90.00
#
_symmetry.space_group_name_H-M   'P 1'
#
loop_
_entity.id
_entity.type
_entity.pdbx_description
1 polymer ?
#
loop_
_entity_poly.entity_id
_entity_poly.type
_entity_poly.pdbx_seq_one_letter_code
_entity_poly.pdbx_strand_id
1 'polypeptide(L)'
;MRVMAIGLIVWTAVLTASPLYAAQGGPHHLAALAGKLLSISGQGPALRIHEKDQPLSATTTYLFHTLLDKRLANREVRLEGTMKADGTFEVERLYTVRNGKLYRVRYFCKVCNIEALEPGDCVCCQQPTELQEIPDDDSTR
;
A
#
# COMPACT_ATOMS: atom_id res chain seq x y z
N MET A 1 -81.67 -16.16 17.95
CA MET A 1 -81.08 -16.01 16.61
C MET A 1 -79.73 -15.31 16.77
N ARG A 2 -78.67 -16.05 16.65
CA ARG A 2 -77.29 -15.51 16.77
C ARG A 2 -76.68 -15.46 15.37
N VAL A 3 -76.37 -14.26 14.89
CA VAL A 3 -75.71 -14.01 13.60
C VAL A 3 -74.20 -14.02 13.85
N MET A 4 -73.50 -14.99 13.30
CA MET A 4 -72.05 -15.06 13.29
C MET A 4 -71.51 -14.17 12.14
N ALA A 5 -70.74 -13.15 12.47
CA ALA A 5 -70.01 -12.36 11.51
C ALA A 5 -68.63 -12.97 11.31
N ILE A 6 -68.37 -13.45 10.10
CA ILE A 6 -67.08 -13.99 9.67
C ILE A 6 -66.19 -12.81 9.20
N GLY A 7 -65.16 -12.47 9.99
CA GLY A 7 -64.18 -11.46 9.62
C GLY A 7 -63.16 -12.00 8.63
N LEU A 8 -63.13 -11.47 7.43
CA LEU A 8 -62.08 -11.75 6.43
C LEU A 8 -60.81 -10.99 6.82
N ILE A 9 -59.76 -11.69 7.20
CA ILE A 9 -58.45 -11.12 7.41
C ILE A 9 -57.73 -11.12 6.06
N VAL A 10 -57.59 -9.96 5.48
CA VAL A 10 -56.77 -9.74 4.27
C VAL A 10 -55.32 -9.55 4.68
N TRP A 11 -54.51 -10.57 4.38
CA TRP A 11 -53.07 -10.48 4.53
C TRP A 11 -52.46 -9.70 3.33
N THR A 12 -52.07 -8.47 3.56
CA THR A 12 -51.26 -7.70 2.58
C THR A 12 -49.81 -8.06 2.75
N ALA A 13 -49.29 -8.81 1.78
CA ALA A 13 -47.83 -9.12 1.69
C ALA A 13 -47.09 -7.85 1.28
N VAL A 14 -46.38 -7.24 2.21
CA VAL A 14 -45.44 -6.14 1.93
C VAL A 14 -44.16 -6.75 1.36
N LEU A 15 -43.99 -6.64 0.05
CA LEU A 15 -42.75 -6.94 -0.65
C LEU A 15 -41.73 -5.84 -0.30
N THR A 16 -40.86 -6.11 0.66
CA THR A 16 -39.68 -5.29 0.93
C THR A 16 -38.64 -5.53 -0.17
N ALA A 17 -38.59 -4.65 -1.15
CA ALA A 17 -37.50 -4.57 -2.11
C ALA A 17 -36.24 -4.14 -1.35
N SER A 18 -35.30 -5.07 -1.13
CA SER A 18 -33.96 -4.75 -0.64
C SER A 18 -33.22 -3.97 -1.71
N PRO A 19 -32.70 -2.76 -1.43
CA PRO A 19 -31.84 -2.08 -2.37
C PRO A 19 -30.55 -2.89 -2.49
N LEU A 20 -30.28 -3.43 -3.66
CA LEU A 20 -28.95 -3.89 -4.09
C LEU A 20 -28.00 -2.68 -3.99
N TYR A 21 -27.25 -2.60 -2.90
CA TYR A 21 -26.13 -1.70 -2.79
C TYR A 21 -25.08 -2.17 -3.79
N ALA A 22 -25.12 -1.58 -5.00
CA ALA A 22 -24.02 -1.64 -5.92
C ALA A 22 -22.82 -1.00 -5.20
N ALA A 23 -21.83 -1.81 -4.85
CA ALA A 23 -20.54 -1.34 -4.37
C ALA A 23 -19.93 -0.50 -5.50
N GLN A 24 -20.14 0.80 -5.46
CA GLN A 24 -19.45 1.75 -6.31
C GLN A 24 -18.00 1.72 -5.84
N GLY A 25 -17.11 1.15 -6.68
CA GLY A 25 -15.66 1.27 -6.55
C GLY A 25 -15.30 2.76 -6.59
N GLY A 26 -15.32 3.41 -5.43
CA GLY A 26 -14.74 4.74 -5.27
C GLY A 26 -13.24 4.69 -5.54
N PRO A 27 -12.58 5.82 -5.83
CA PRO A 27 -11.15 5.87 -5.99
C PRO A 27 -10.51 5.19 -4.78
N HIS A 28 -9.66 4.18 -5.02
CA HIS A 28 -8.96 3.46 -3.96
C HIS A 28 -8.09 4.49 -3.22
N HIS A 29 -8.59 4.98 -2.10
CA HIS A 29 -7.81 5.81 -1.20
C HIS A 29 -6.74 4.93 -0.58
N LEU A 30 -5.52 5.04 -1.13
CA LEU A 30 -4.36 4.41 -0.53
C LEU A 30 -4.19 4.96 0.88
N ALA A 31 -4.06 4.08 1.85
CA ALA A 31 -3.64 4.48 3.19
C ALA A 31 -2.16 4.88 3.17
N ALA A 32 -1.78 5.85 3.98
CA ALA A 32 -0.38 6.24 4.12
C ALA A 32 0.12 5.91 5.53
N LEU A 33 1.26 5.24 5.61
CA LEU A 33 1.98 4.97 6.84
C LEU A 33 3.37 5.63 6.78
N ALA A 34 3.82 6.18 7.90
CA ALA A 34 5.15 6.76 8.02
C ALA A 34 5.90 6.15 9.22
N GLY A 35 7.19 5.90 9.05
CA GLY A 35 8.03 5.32 10.09
C GLY A 35 9.42 4.95 9.58
N LYS A 36 10.14 4.15 10.37
CA LYS A 36 11.46 3.65 9.98
C LYS A 36 11.34 2.30 9.28
N LEU A 37 11.94 2.21 8.10
CA LEU A 37 12.01 0.95 7.36
C LEU A 37 12.99 -0.01 8.03
N LEU A 38 12.53 -1.22 8.32
CA LEU A 38 13.35 -2.29 8.88
C LEU A 38 13.46 -3.43 7.87
N SER A 39 14.67 -3.95 7.74
CA SER A 39 14.91 -5.21 7.04
C SER A 39 15.31 -6.24 8.10
N ILE A 40 14.35 -7.09 8.49
CA ILE A 40 14.58 -8.10 9.53
C ILE A 40 14.97 -9.41 8.85
N SER A 41 16.18 -9.87 9.12
CA SER A 41 16.67 -11.13 8.56
C SER A 41 15.72 -12.28 8.91
N GLY A 42 15.20 -12.97 7.88
CA GLY A 42 14.31 -14.12 8.02
C GLY A 42 12.83 -13.81 8.25
N GLN A 43 12.43 -12.52 8.46
CA GLN A 43 11.05 -12.13 8.68
C GLN A 43 10.49 -11.20 7.58
N GLY A 44 11.35 -10.73 6.67
CA GLY A 44 10.97 -9.79 5.61
C GLY A 44 11.02 -8.33 6.04
N PRO A 45 10.53 -7.41 5.19
CA PRO A 45 10.52 -5.98 5.48
C PRO A 45 9.39 -5.64 6.47
N ALA A 46 9.67 -4.67 7.35
CA ALA A 46 8.70 -4.13 8.29
C ALA A 46 8.85 -2.62 8.41
N LEU A 47 7.79 -1.93 8.80
CA LEU A 47 7.80 -0.51 9.14
C LEU A 47 7.66 -0.34 10.64
N ARG A 48 8.63 0.28 11.29
CA ARG A 48 8.53 0.66 12.70
C ARG A 48 7.79 1.97 12.84
N ILE A 49 6.60 1.89 13.44
CA ILE A 49 5.75 3.05 13.77
C ILE A 49 5.72 3.13 15.29
N HIS A 50 6.38 4.14 15.85
CA HIS A 50 6.64 4.23 17.29
C HIS A 50 7.42 2.99 17.77
N GLU A 51 6.82 2.11 18.55
CA GLU A 51 7.43 0.88 19.07
C GLU A 51 6.85 -0.41 18.48
N LYS A 52 6.00 -0.29 17.45
CA LYS A 52 5.35 -1.42 16.80
C LYS A 52 5.91 -1.64 15.40
N ASP A 53 6.14 -2.89 15.07
CA ASP A 53 6.59 -3.31 13.74
C ASP A 53 5.36 -3.76 12.93
N GLN A 54 5.09 -3.04 11.86
CA GLN A 54 4.07 -3.35 10.88
C GLN A 54 4.70 -4.20 9.77
N PRO A 55 4.28 -5.48 9.59
CA PRO A 55 4.76 -6.30 8.49
C PRO A 55 4.37 -5.70 7.14
N LEU A 56 5.30 -5.77 6.17
CA LEU A 56 5.12 -5.22 4.83
C LEU A 56 5.13 -6.32 3.77
N SER A 57 4.31 -6.14 2.76
CA SER A 57 4.41 -6.78 1.45
C SER A 57 4.44 -5.70 0.39
N ALA A 58 4.55 -6.07 -0.88
CA ALA A 58 4.53 -5.11 -1.97
C ALA A 58 3.69 -5.65 -3.14
N THR A 59 3.10 -4.76 -3.91
CA THR A 59 2.31 -5.10 -5.09
C THR A 59 3.16 -5.67 -6.23
N THR A 60 4.47 -5.38 -6.24
CA THR A 60 5.41 -5.88 -7.24
C THR A 60 6.67 -6.44 -6.58
N THR A 61 7.32 -7.41 -7.23
CA THR A 61 8.59 -7.98 -6.80
C THR A 61 9.69 -6.91 -6.72
N TYR A 62 9.72 -5.98 -7.66
CA TYR A 62 10.70 -4.89 -7.68
C TYR A 62 10.61 -4.00 -6.44
N LEU A 63 9.37 -3.63 -6.08
CA LEU A 63 9.14 -2.83 -4.87
C LEU A 63 9.46 -3.62 -3.61
N PHE A 64 9.19 -4.93 -3.59
CA PHE A 64 9.57 -5.80 -2.49
C PHE A 64 11.10 -5.84 -2.30
N HIS A 65 11.88 -5.96 -3.39
CA HIS A 65 13.34 -5.89 -3.33
C HIS A 65 13.83 -4.50 -2.88
N THR A 66 13.12 -3.44 -3.26
CA THR A 66 13.39 -2.08 -2.77
C THR A 66 13.19 -1.97 -1.25
N LEU A 67 12.11 -2.57 -0.69
CA LEU A 67 11.89 -2.61 0.76
C LEU A 67 12.97 -3.38 1.52
N LEU A 68 13.67 -4.30 0.87
CA LEU A 68 14.78 -5.08 1.43
C LEU A 68 16.15 -4.44 1.21
N ASP A 69 16.23 -3.33 0.48
CA ASP A 69 17.51 -2.66 0.21
C ASP A 69 18.15 -2.15 1.52
N LYS A 70 19.34 -2.65 1.83
CA LYS A 70 20.10 -2.29 3.03
C LYS A 70 20.40 -0.77 3.11
N ARG A 71 20.48 -0.09 1.96
CA ARG A 71 20.70 1.38 1.88
C ARG A 71 19.51 2.18 2.38
N LEU A 72 18.31 1.57 2.41
CA LEU A 72 17.08 2.16 2.95
C LEU A 72 16.81 1.72 4.40
N ALA A 73 17.54 0.75 4.93
CA ALA A 73 17.34 0.27 6.29
C ALA A 73 17.53 1.40 7.32
N ASN A 74 16.64 1.46 8.29
CA ASN A 74 16.55 2.48 9.35
C ASN A 74 16.29 3.92 8.86
N ARG A 75 15.96 4.11 7.60
CA ARG A 75 15.56 5.42 7.07
C ARG A 75 14.09 5.70 7.36
N GLU A 76 13.78 6.97 7.53
CA GLU A 76 12.39 7.40 7.58
C GLU A 76 11.79 7.31 6.18
N VAL A 77 10.64 6.63 6.09
CA VAL A 77 9.91 6.44 4.85
C VAL A 77 8.42 6.74 5.05
N ARG A 78 7.78 7.15 3.97
CA ARG A 78 6.33 7.16 3.82
C ARG A 78 5.96 6.10 2.79
N LEU A 79 5.07 5.21 3.19
CA LEU A 79 4.54 4.13 2.36
C LEU A 79 3.07 4.41 2.08
N GLU A 80 2.66 4.21 0.84
CA GLU A 80 1.26 4.28 0.44
C GLU A 80 0.84 2.90 -0.06
N GLY A 81 -0.36 2.46 0.36
CA GLY A 81 -0.82 1.11 0.05
C GLY A 81 -2.10 0.74 0.78
N THR A 82 -2.32 -0.55 0.95
CA THR A 82 -3.56 -1.11 1.49
C THR A 82 -3.28 -2.09 2.63
N MET A 83 -4.05 -1.99 3.72
CA MET A 83 -4.00 -2.96 4.80
C MET A 83 -4.74 -4.23 4.38
N LYS A 84 -4.06 -5.38 4.42
CA LYS A 84 -4.63 -6.69 4.11
C LYS A 84 -5.33 -7.30 5.33
N ALA A 85 -6.21 -8.26 5.09
CA ALA A 85 -6.97 -8.95 6.14
C ALA A 85 -6.07 -9.73 7.12
N ASP A 86 -4.88 -10.15 6.69
CA ASP A 86 -3.89 -10.84 7.52
C ASP A 86 -3.06 -9.89 8.41
N GLY A 87 -3.33 -8.59 8.36
CA GLY A 87 -2.59 -7.58 9.12
C GLY A 87 -1.29 -7.11 8.46
N THR A 88 -0.98 -7.57 7.24
CA THR A 88 0.16 -7.09 6.45
C THR A 88 -0.22 -5.82 5.69
N PHE A 89 0.66 -4.84 5.62
CA PHE A 89 0.46 -3.65 4.79
C PHE A 89 1.10 -3.87 3.41
N GLU A 90 0.28 -3.92 2.37
CA GLU A 90 0.72 -4.08 0.98
C GLU A 90 1.06 -2.73 0.38
N VAL A 91 2.35 -2.52 0.15
CA VAL A 91 2.91 -1.26 -0.34
C VAL A 91 2.73 -1.15 -1.85
N GLU A 92 2.24 0.01 -2.30
CA GLU A 92 2.15 0.38 -3.72
C GLU A 92 3.16 1.46 -4.09
N ARG A 93 3.50 2.36 -3.13
CA ARG A 93 4.48 3.43 -3.33
C ARG A 93 5.35 3.59 -2.09
N LEU A 94 6.62 3.88 -2.33
CA LEU A 94 7.61 4.16 -1.30
C LEU A 94 8.26 5.51 -1.56
N TYR A 95 8.32 6.32 -0.52
CA TYR A 95 9.06 7.59 -0.49
C TYR A 95 10.00 7.59 0.71
N THR A 96 11.21 8.10 0.54
CA THR A 96 12.05 8.47 1.69
C THR A 96 11.67 9.86 2.18
N VAL A 97 11.81 10.09 3.48
CA VAL A 97 11.49 11.37 4.11
C VAL A 97 12.78 12.04 4.60
N ARG A 98 13.02 13.27 4.18
CA ARG A 98 14.13 14.10 4.68
C ARG A 98 13.63 15.52 4.94
N ASN A 99 13.81 16.01 6.15
CA ASN A 99 13.36 17.35 6.55
C ASN A 99 11.88 17.63 6.18
N GLY A 100 11.01 16.62 6.37
CA GLY A 100 9.59 16.71 6.05
C GLY A 100 9.23 16.68 4.56
N LYS A 101 10.22 16.53 3.67
CA LYS A 101 10.01 16.42 2.22
C LYS A 101 10.09 14.97 1.76
N LEU A 102 9.26 14.64 0.77
CA LEU A 102 9.21 13.32 0.16
C LEU A 102 10.15 13.23 -1.04
N TYR A 103 10.78 12.07 -1.17
CA TYR A 103 11.67 11.75 -2.28
C TYR A 103 11.32 10.38 -2.83
N ARG A 104 11.16 10.29 -4.15
CA ARG A 104 11.03 9.01 -4.85
C ARG A 104 12.39 8.34 -4.93
N VAL A 105 12.42 7.04 -4.69
CA VAL A 105 13.62 6.21 -4.84
C VAL A 105 13.70 5.71 -6.27
N ARG A 106 14.90 5.82 -6.87
CA ARG A 106 15.21 5.15 -8.12
C ARG A 106 16.62 4.55 -8.08
N TYR A 107 16.86 3.58 -8.93
CA TYR A 107 18.15 2.95 -9.12
C TYR A 107 18.71 3.34 -10.48
N PHE A 108 19.92 3.87 -10.52
CA PHE A 108 20.48 4.45 -11.73
C PHE A 108 21.86 3.90 -12.01
N CYS A 109 22.10 3.43 -13.25
CA CYS A 109 23.40 3.02 -13.72
C CYS A 109 24.06 4.18 -14.44
N LYS A 110 25.12 4.76 -13.87
CA LYS A 110 25.89 5.86 -14.48
C LYS A 110 26.64 5.44 -15.73
N VAL A 111 27.07 4.19 -15.82
CA VAL A 111 27.84 3.69 -16.97
C VAL A 111 26.95 3.59 -18.21
N CYS A 112 25.78 2.97 -18.07
CA CYS A 112 24.86 2.77 -19.18
C CYS A 112 23.83 3.91 -19.33
N ASN A 113 23.77 4.83 -18.36
CA ASN A 113 22.79 5.91 -18.31
C ASN A 113 21.33 5.40 -18.39
N ILE A 114 21.03 4.33 -17.65
CA ILE A 114 19.70 3.71 -17.60
C ILE A 114 19.20 3.61 -16.16
N GLU A 115 17.88 3.64 -16.00
CA GLU A 115 17.21 3.38 -14.75
C GLU A 115 16.91 1.88 -14.61
N ALA A 116 17.19 1.31 -13.44
CA ALA A 116 16.82 -0.04 -13.09
C ALA A 116 15.57 -0.03 -12.19
N LEU A 117 14.75 -1.06 -12.30
CA LEU A 117 13.50 -1.19 -11.55
C LEU A 117 13.70 -1.56 -10.09
N GLU A 118 14.85 -2.14 -9.75
CA GLU A 118 15.15 -2.69 -8.43
C GLU A 118 16.63 -2.51 -8.07
N PRO A 119 17.01 -2.65 -6.79
CA PRO A 119 18.40 -2.61 -6.36
C PRO A 119 19.18 -3.77 -6.93
N GLY A 120 20.46 -3.56 -7.21
CA GLY A 120 21.36 -4.61 -7.70
C GLY A 120 22.28 -4.12 -8.80
N ASP A 121 22.76 -5.07 -9.59
CA ASP A 121 23.66 -4.81 -10.69
C ASP A 121 22.88 -4.45 -11.96
N CYS A 122 23.44 -3.53 -12.73
CA CYS A 122 22.86 -3.13 -14.02
C CYS A 122 22.79 -4.32 -14.98
N VAL A 123 21.65 -4.56 -15.58
CA VAL A 123 21.45 -5.66 -16.55
C VAL A 123 22.33 -5.56 -17.79
N CYS A 124 22.85 -4.37 -18.11
CA CYS A 124 23.67 -4.11 -19.27
C CYS A 124 25.17 -4.28 -18.99
N CYS A 125 25.73 -3.58 -18.01
CA CYS A 125 27.16 -3.57 -17.72
C CYS A 125 27.56 -4.33 -16.46
N GLN A 126 26.59 -4.86 -15.71
CA GLN A 126 26.76 -5.60 -14.47
C GLN A 126 27.50 -4.82 -13.35
N GLN A 127 27.51 -3.49 -13.46
CA GLN A 127 28.00 -2.63 -12.40
C GLN A 127 26.87 -2.30 -11.43
N PRO A 128 27.18 -2.12 -10.12
CA PRO A 128 26.17 -1.75 -9.13
C PRO A 128 25.44 -0.49 -9.51
N THR A 129 24.10 -0.50 -9.34
CA THR A 129 23.28 0.69 -9.51
C THR A 129 23.37 1.59 -8.28
N GLU A 130 23.31 2.89 -8.50
CA GLU A 130 23.21 3.89 -7.43
C GLU A 130 21.76 4.09 -7.02
N LEU A 131 21.54 4.12 -5.71
CA LEU A 131 20.28 4.60 -5.17
C LEU A 131 20.27 6.13 -5.25
N GLN A 132 19.29 6.68 -5.92
CA GLN A 132 19.06 8.12 -6.04
C GLN A 132 17.71 8.48 -5.44
N GLU A 133 17.65 9.63 -4.78
CA GLU A 133 16.45 10.19 -4.19
C GLU A 133 16.07 11.46 -4.95
N ILE A 134 14.95 11.40 -5.65
CA ILE A 134 14.44 12.50 -6.47
C ILE A 134 13.32 13.20 -5.70
N PRO A 135 13.37 14.52 -5.50
CA PRO A 135 12.29 15.25 -4.86
C PRO A 135 10.94 14.92 -5.52
N ASP A 136 9.93 14.65 -4.70
CA ASP A 136 8.58 14.43 -5.18
C ASP A 136 7.80 15.75 -5.12
N ASP A 137 7.78 16.45 -6.26
CA ASP A 137 7.13 17.77 -6.35
C ASP A 137 5.60 17.71 -6.27
N ASP A 138 5.01 16.52 -6.39
CA ASP A 138 3.56 16.30 -6.27
C ASP A 138 3.06 16.31 -4.80
N SER A 139 3.95 16.31 -3.82
CA SER A 139 3.60 16.29 -2.39
C SER A 139 3.01 17.62 -1.88
N THR A 140 2.86 18.62 -2.74
CA THR A 140 2.34 19.97 -2.43
C THR A 140 0.93 20.22 -2.95
N ARG A 141 0.22 19.21 -3.47
CA ARG A 141 -1.17 19.35 -3.91
C ARG A 141 -2.15 18.66 -2.98
#